data_9b16423fa0f67cb2ba983f58331bdc81
#
_entry.id   9b16423fa0f67cb2ba983f58331bdc81
#
_cell.length_a   1.000
_cell.length_b   1.000
_cell.length_c   1.000
_cell.angle_alpha   90.00
_cell.angle_beta   90.00
_cell.angle_gamma   90.00
#
_symmetry.space_group_name_H-M   'P 1'
#
loop_
_entity.id
_entity.type
_entity.pdbx_description
1 polymer ?
#
loop_
_entity_poly.entity_id
_entity_poly.type
_entity_poly.pdbx_seq_one_letter_code
_entity_poly.pdbx_strand_id
1 'polypeptide(L)'
;MGRHSKAMTHHIIRLLVMLQVAGAFSHIALAQDSALIQRRNRFAPEINAFLKQDSIQPPPKNAILFIGSSIFRQWKNLKEQMAPLPAFNRAFGGSRTMDILDAMDKIVFPYEPKIIVYYCGSNDVNGGENAVDIAGRFKQFSENVAKELPNTRVFYVSINRAPQKMAKWDVVDSTNALVKRYCLATKMRGYIDVNPVLFDKEGKPRLELYRDDKLHFKDPAYVEFTAVIKPVIEKAWYQK
;
A
#
# COMPACT_ATOMS: atom_id res chain seq x y z
N MET A 1 10.05 -9.71 65.01
CA MET A 1 11.03 -9.73 63.88
C MET A 1 10.47 -10.17 62.54
N GLY A 2 9.19 -10.51 62.37
CA GLY A 2 8.67 -11.12 61.13
C GLY A 2 8.02 -10.13 60.10
N ARG A 3 7.71 -8.88 60.42
CA ARG A 3 7.00 -7.94 59.50
C ARG A 3 7.94 -7.23 58.53
N HIS A 4 9.16 -6.91 58.88
CA HIS A 4 10.13 -6.21 58.00
C HIS A 4 10.68 -7.12 56.93
N SER A 5 10.83 -8.43 57.16
CA SER A 5 11.34 -9.40 56.16
C SER A 5 10.37 -9.58 54.98
N LYS A 6 9.04 -9.65 55.25
CA LYS A 6 8.03 -9.80 54.18
C LYS A 6 7.92 -8.57 53.28
N ALA A 7 8.03 -7.37 53.85
CA ALA A 7 7.98 -6.12 53.05
C ALA A 7 9.18 -5.99 52.11
N MET A 8 10.38 -6.34 52.59
CA MET A 8 11.59 -6.32 51.79
C MET A 8 11.56 -7.33 50.65
N THR A 9 11.05 -8.55 50.86
CA THR A 9 10.87 -9.55 49.82
C THR A 9 9.91 -9.10 48.72
N HIS A 10 8.79 -8.45 49.09
CA HIS A 10 7.84 -7.91 48.10
C HIS A 10 8.41 -6.76 47.28
N HIS A 11 9.27 -5.92 47.87
CA HIS A 11 9.98 -4.86 47.10
C HIS A 11 10.98 -5.41 46.11
N ILE A 12 11.76 -6.43 46.51
CA ILE A 12 12.72 -7.09 45.61
C ILE A 12 12.01 -7.79 44.45
N ILE A 13 10.90 -8.50 44.72
CA ILE A 13 10.11 -9.15 43.66
C ILE A 13 9.53 -8.12 42.69
N ARG A 14 8.99 -6.99 43.19
CA ARG A 14 8.48 -5.91 42.33
C ARG A 14 9.56 -5.29 41.47
N LEU A 15 10.76 -5.09 42.04
CA LEU A 15 11.92 -4.54 41.28
C LEU A 15 12.38 -5.50 40.20
N LEU A 16 12.44 -6.80 40.50
CA LEU A 16 12.82 -7.82 39.51
C LEU A 16 11.78 -7.93 38.38
N VAL A 17 10.49 -7.87 38.69
CA VAL A 17 9.42 -7.87 37.68
C VAL A 17 9.48 -6.60 36.81
N MET A 18 9.74 -5.43 37.39
CA MET A 18 9.91 -4.20 36.61
C MET A 18 11.14 -4.25 35.69
N LEU A 19 12.24 -4.82 36.14
CA LEU A 19 13.44 -5.00 35.33
C LEU A 19 13.21 -6.01 34.15
N GLN A 20 12.48 -7.08 34.41
CA GLN A 20 12.12 -8.04 33.34
C GLN A 20 11.17 -7.43 32.32
N VAL A 21 10.18 -6.65 32.76
CA VAL A 21 9.25 -5.94 31.87
C VAL A 21 10.00 -4.89 31.05
N ALA A 22 10.87 -4.08 31.66
CA ALA A 22 11.70 -3.10 30.94
C ALA A 22 12.64 -3.78 29.91
N GLY A 23 13.25 -4.90 30.28
CA GLY A 23 14.07 -5.72 29.36
C GLY A 23 13.25 -6.25 28.18
N ALA A 24 12.06 -6.77 28.42
CA ALA A 24 11.18 -7.26 27.36
C ALA A 24 10.77 -6.15 26.38
N PHE A 25 10.42 -4.96 26.87
CA PHE A 25 10.11 -3.80 26.02
C PHE A 25 11.31 -3.37 25.15
N SER A 26 12.52 -3.38 25.72
CA SER A 26 13.73 -3.04 24.97
C SER A 26 14.02 -4.06 23.86
N HIS A 27 13.84 -5.34 24.10
CA HIS A 27 14.02 -6.39 23.08
C HIS A 27 12.97 -6.29 21.97
N ILE A 28 11.72 -5.97 22.30
CA ILE A 28 10.66 -5.78 21.31
C ILE A 28 10.97 -4.55 20.43
N ALA A 29 11.39 -3.44 21.01
CA ALA A 29 11.75 -2.23 20.26
C ALA A 29 12.93 -2.50 19.29
N LEU A 30 13.99 -3.16 19.76
CA LEU A 30 15.14 -3.52 18.93
C LEU A 30 14.76 -4.48 17.80
N ALA A 31 13.85 -5.43 18.03
CA ALA A 31 13.35 -6.33 17.01
C ALA A 31 12.51 -5.60 15.95
N GLN A 32 11.69 -4.64 16.36
CA GLN A 32 10.91 -3.80 15.44
C GLN A 32 11.82 -2.92 14.57
N ASP A 33 12.83 -2.30 15.14
CA ASP A 33 13.81 -1.48 14.41
C ASP A 33 14.59 -2.32 13.40
N SER A 34 15.03 -3.53 13.79
CA SER A 34 15.74 -4.43 12.88
C SER A 34 14.87 -4.88 11.71
N ALA A 35 13.60 -5.18 11.95
CA ALA A 35 12.65 -5.56 10.91
C ALA A 35 12.36 -4.39 9.94
N LEU A 36 12.24 -3.16 10.46
CA LEU A 36 12.10 -1.95 9.64
C LEU A 36 13.33 -1.73 8.74
N ILE A 37 14.54 -1.82 9.31
CA ILE A 37 15.79 -1.70 8.57
C ILE A 37 15.87 -2.75 7.47
N GLN A 38 15.53 -4.01 7.77
CA GLN A 38 15.54 -5.09 6.79
C GLN A 38 14.55 -4.85 5.63
N ARG A 39 13.33 -4.38 5.92
CA ARG A 39 12.35 -4.03 4.88
C ARG A 39 12.84 -2.87 4.02
N ARG A 40 13.34 -1.80 4.61
CA ARG A 40 13.90 -0.65 3.90
C ARG A 40 15.08 -1.05 3.01
N ASN A 41 15.97 -1.90 3.49
CA ASN A 41 17.12 -2.40 2.73
C ASN A 41 16.69 -3.27 1.55
N ARG A 42 15.64 -4.08 1.69
CA ARG A 42 15.10 -4.92 0.63
C ARG A 42 14.72 -4.13 -0.62
N PHE A 43 14.13 -2.96 -0.46
CA PHE A 43 13.65 -2.12 -1.56
C PHE A 43 14.53 -0.88 -1.81
N ALA A 44 15.63 -0.74 -1.09
CA ALA A 44 16.56 0.38 -1.26
C ALA A 44 17.06 0.52 -2.71
N PRO A 45 17.38 -0.55 -3.46
CA PRO A 45 17.80 -0.42 -4.85
C PRO A 45 16.75 0.26 -5.73
N GLU A 46 15.48 -0.16 -5.65
CA GLU A 46 14.39 0.43 -6.44
C GLU A 46 14.09 1.87 -6.02
N ILE A 47 14.04 2.13 -4.72
CA ILE A 47 13.78 3.48 -4.20
C ILE A 47 14.92 4.42 -4.57
N ASN A 48 16.17 4.00 -4.43
CA ASN A 48 17.34 4.80 -4.82
C ASN A 48 17.39 5.04 -6.33
N ALA A 49 16.92 4.10 -7.15
CA ALA A 49 16.81 4.29 -8.59
C ALA A 49 15.78 5.40 -8.91
N PHE A 50 14.65 5.48 -8.20
CA PHE A 50 13.71 6.59 -8.33
C PHE A 50 14.35 7.92 -7.93
N LEU A 51 15.01 7.98 -6.78
CA LEU A 51 15.68 9.20 -6.30
C LEU A 51 16.78 9.68 -7.27
N LYS A 52 17.55 8.74 -7.84
CA LYS A 52 18.54 9.05 -8.87
C LYS A 52 17.90 9.59 -10.14
N GLN A 53 16.81 8.98 -10.61
CA GLN A 53 16.06 9.50 -11.75
C GLN A 53 15.54 10.91 -11.48
N ASP A 54 14.97 11.13 -10.29
CA ASP A 54 14.39 12.42 -9.89
C ASP A 54 15.43 13.53 -9.73
N SER A 55 16.69 13.19 -9.38
CA SER A 55 17.78 14.17 -9.35
C SER A 55 18.16 14.68 -10.74
N ILE A 56 17.85 13.92 -11.80
CA ILE A 56 18.12 14.30 -13.19
C ILE A 56 16.89 14.94 -13.80
N GLN A 57 15.71 14.34 -13.60
CA GLN A 57 14.44 14.79 -14.14
C GLN A 57 13.34 14.60 -13.10
N PRO A 58 13.12 15.60 -12.24
CA PRO A 58 12.09 15.51 -11.21
C PRO A 58 10.70 15.43 -11.82
N PRO A 59 9.80 14.63 -11.23
CA PRO A 59 8.39 14.63 -11.63
C PRO A 59 7.77 16.01 -11.36
N PRO A 60 6.73 16.39 -12.13
CA PRO A 60 6.06 17.65 -11.93
C PRO A 60 5.36 17.66 -10.55
N LYS A 61 5.44 18.81 -9.86
CA LYS A 61 4.65 19.07 -8.64
C LYS A 61 3.16 19.05 -8.94
N ASN A 62 2.35 18.75 -7.94
CA ASN A 62 0.88 18.65 -8.08
C ASN A 62 0.41 17.67 -9.18
N ALA A 63 1.23 16.69 -9.53
CA ALA A 63 0.89 15.66 -10.51
C ALA A 63 0.06 14.52 -9.91
N ILE A 64 -0.12 13.45 -10.68
CA ILE A 64 -0.80 12.22 -10.26
C ILE A 64 0.25 11.15 -10.01
N LEU A 65 0.42 10.77 -8.76
CA LEU A 65 1.33 9.69 -8.35
C LEU A 65 0.62 8.35 -8.39
N PHE A 66 1.13 7.41 -9.18
CA PHE A 66 0.78 6.00 -9.09
C PHE A 66 1.80 5.30 -8.18
N ILE A 67 1.32 4.67 -7.10
CA ILE A 67 2.15 3.98 -6.12
C ILE A 67 1.57 2.60 -5.78
N GLY A 68 2.44 1.65 -5.49
CA GLY A 68 2.02 0.30 -5.10
C GLY A 68 3.01 -0.78 -5.50
N SER A 69 2.48 -1.95 -5.85
CA SER A 69 3.28 -3.14 -6.09
C SER A 69 3.48 -3.47 -7.59
N SER A 70 3.87 -4.71 -7.88
CA SER A 70 4.26 -5.18 -9.22
C SER A 70 3.23 -4.90 -10.31
N ILE A 71 1.95 -4.89 -10.02
CA ILE A 71 0.91 -4.61 -11.01
C ILE A 71 1.08 -3.20 -11.58
N PHE A 72 1.25 -2.20 -10.75
CA PHE A 72 1.52 -0.84 -11.23
C PHE A 72 2.94 -0.67 -11.75
N ARG A 73 3.95 -1.28 -11.10
CA ARG A 73 5.34 -1.25 -11.60
C ARG A 73 5.46 -1.73 -13.05
N GLN A 74 4.68 -2.73 -13.42
CA GLN A 74 4.71 -3.32 -14.77
C GLN A 74 3.85 -2.57 -15.79
N TRP A 75 3.13 -1.53 -15.40
CA TRP A 75 2.34 -0.69 -16.31
C TRP A 75 3.26 0.28 -17.07
N LYS A 76 3.89 -0.23 -18.13
CA LYS A 76 4.94 0.48 -18.88
C LYS A 76 4.42 1.74 -19.58
N ASN A 77 3.24 1.66 -20.20
CA ASN A 77 2.63 2.74 -20.97
C ASN A 77 1.68 3.61 -20.13
N LEU A 78 1.89 3.66 -18.79
CA LEU A 78 1.01 4.40 -17.88
C LEU A 78 0.93 5.88 -18.26
N LYS A 79 2.05 6.51 -18.52
CA LYS A 79 2.11 7.95 -18.85
C LYS A 79 1.32 8.27 -20.13
N GLU A 80 1.51 7.48 -21.16
CA GLU A 80 0.84 7.62 -22.47
C GLU A 80 -0.66 7.36 -22.34
N GLN A 81 -1.04 6.30 -21.62
CA GLN A 81 -2.44 5.93 -21.44
C GLN A 81 -3.20 6.91 -20.54
N MET A 82 -2.53 7.54 -19.58
CA MET A 82 -3.13 8.57 -18.74
C MET A 82 -3.13 9.97 -19.38
N ALA A 83 -2.40 10.19 -20.49
CA ALA A 83 -2.37 11.49 -21.15
C ALA A 83 -3.77 12.04 -21.48
N PRO A 84 -4.05 13.35 -21.36
CA PRO A 84 -3.10 14.44 -21.05
C PRO A 84 -2.83 14.68 -19.55
N LEU A 85 -3.30 13.81 -18.66
CA LEU A 85 -3.09 13.95 -17.22
C LEU A 85 -1.60 13.75 -16.88
N PRO A 86 -1.00 14.60 -16.01
CA PRO A 86 0.41 14.48 -15.64
C PRO A 86 0.62 13.35 -14.64
N ALA A 87 0.64 12.10 -15.12
CA ALA A 87 0.81 10.92 -14.31
C ALA A 87 2.25 10.40 -14.33
N PHE A 88 2.72 9.92 -13.17
CA PHE A 88 4.00 9.23 -13.05
C PHE A 88 3.91 8.07 -12.06
N ASN A 89 4.85 7.13 -12.16
CA ASN A 89 4.82 5.86 -11.45
C ASN A 89 6.02 5.73 -10.49
N ARG A 90 5.75 5.40 -9.22
CA ARG A 90 6.74 5.06 -8.20
C ARG A 90 6.38 3.75 -7.48
N ALA A 91 5.68 2.85 -8.19
CA ALA A 91 5.40 1.51 -7.69
C ALA A 91 6.65 0.61 -7.80
N PHE A 92 6.86 -0.25 -6.80
CA PHE A 92 8.00 -1.18 -6.74
C PHE A 92 7.53 -2.62 -6.51
N GLY A 93 8.18 -3.55 -7.20
CA GLY A 93 7.72 -4.94 -7.31
C GLY A 93 7.83 -5.71 -6.01
N GLY A 94 6.81 -6.53 -5.70
CA GLY A 94 6.83 -7.40 -4.51
C GLY A 94 6.52 -6.68 -3.19
N SER A 95 6.24 -5.37 -3.22
CA SER A 95 5.92 -4.59 -2.01
C SER A 95 4.61 -5.02 -1.39
N ARG A 96 4.56 -5.02 -0.08
CA ARG A 96 3.39 -5.13 0.78
C ARG A 96 2.95 -3.75 1.24
N THR A 97 1.79 -3.67 1.84
CA THR A 97 1.25 -2.41 2.39
C THR A 97 2.17 -1.76 3.41
N MET A 98 2.86 -2.54 4.22
CA MET A 98 3.85 -2.04 5.19
C MET A 98 5.07 -1.42 4.49
N ASP A 99 5.54 -2.02 3.39
CA ASP A 99 6.69 -1.49 2.65
C ASP A 99 6.39 -0.12 2.02
N ILE A 100 5.14 0.10 1.60
CA ILE A 100 4.70 1.40 1.11
C ILE A 100 4.69 2.44 2.25
N LEU A 101 4.20 2.07 3.44
CA LEU A 101 4.24 2.94 4.62
C LEU A 101 5.68 3.33 4.99
N ASP A 102 6.60 2.37 4.99
CA ASP A 102 8.02 2.58 5.33
C ASP A 102 8.76 3.48 4.32
N ALA A 103 8.22 3.66 3.12
CA ALA A 103 8.85 4.42 2.04
C ALA A 103 8.22 5.81 1.78
N MET A 104 7.15 6.18 2.50
CA MET A 104 6.38 7.42 2.23
C MET A 104 7.23 8.68 2.27
N ASP A 105 8.20 8.75 3.18
CA ASP A 105 9.13 9.86 3.36
C ASP A 105 9.99 10.11 2.11
N LYS A 106 10.23 9.09 1.29
CA LYS A 106 11.09 9.15 0.10
C LYS A 106 10.32 9.25 -1.21
N ILE A 107 9.18 8.54 -1.33
CA ILE A 107 8.51 8.35 -2.62
C ILE A 107 7.04 8.80 -2.63
N VAL A 108 6.58 9.51 -1.62
CA VAL A 108 5.23 10.11 -1.58
C VAL A 108 5.31 11.59 -1.23
N PHE A 109 5.75 11.92 -0.03
CA PHE A 109 5.70 13.29 0.48
C PHE A 109 6.53 14.29 -0.33
N PRO A 110 7.76 13.96 -0.81
CA PRO A 110 8.57 14.92 -1.57
C PRO A 110 7.94 15.36 -2.91
N TYR A 111 7.01 14.58 -3.46
CA TYR A 111 6.38 14.89 -4.75
C TYR A 111 5.18 15.84 -4.62
N GLU A 112 4.61 16.00 -3.44
CA GLU A 112 3.42 16.84 -3.21
C GLU A 112 2.33 16.62 -4.27
N PRO A 113 1.88 15.36 -4.50
CA PRO A 113 0.96 15.05 -5.58
C PRO A 113 -0.44 15.62 -5.30
N LYS A 114 -1.14 16.09 -6.34
CA LYS A 114 -2.57 16.45 -6.24
C LYS A 114 -3.44 15.21 -6.01
N ILE A 115 -3.07 14.10 -6.65
CA ILE A 115 -3.79 12.83 -6.55
C ILE A 115 -2.79 11.69 -6.38
N ILE A 116 -3.11 10.76 -5.49
CA ILE A 116 -2.42 9.47 -5.38
C ILE A 116 -3.37 8.37 -5.83
N VAL A 117 -2.90 7.52 -6.74
CA VAL A 117 -3.57 6.27 -7.15
C VAL A 117 -2.79 5.10 -6.54
N TYR A 118 -3.41 4.42 -5.61
CA TYR A 118 -2.75 3.40 -4.78
C TYR A 118 -3.24 2.00 -5.13
N TYR A 119 -2.31 1.08 -5.40
CA TYR A 119 -2.57 -0.35 -5.57
C TYR A 119 -1.57 -1.16 -4.76
N CYS A 120 -1.99 -1.74 -3.65
CA CYS A 120 -1.20 -2.69 -2.85
C CYS A 120 -2.09 -3.58 -1.99
N GLY A 121 -1.56 -4.72 -1.53
CA GLY A 121 -2.25 -5.69 -0.68
C GLY A 121 -2.22 -7.13 -1.24
N SER A 122 -2.02 -7.29 -2.56
CA SER A 122 -1.96 -8.61 -3.18
C SER A 122 -0.82 -9.49 -2.63
N ASN A 123 0.33 -8.89 -2.29
CA ASN A 123 1.46 -9.61 -1.69
C ASN A 123 1.24 -9.89 -0.20
N ASP A 124 0.49 -9.04 0.49
CA ASP A 124 0.06 -9.25 1.87
C ASP A 124 -0.85 -10.49 1.96
N VAL A 125 -1.87 -10.57 1.09
CA VAL A 125 -2.74 -11.75 0.95
C VAL A 125 -1.92 -13.01 0.68
N ASN A 126 -0.95 -12.94 -0.23
CA ASN A 126 -0.06 -14.07 -0.53
C ASN A 126 0.77 -14.48 0.70
N GLY A 127 1.22 -13.51 1.48
CA GLY A 127 1.94 -13.70 2.73
C GLY A 127 1.09 -14.23 3.90
N GLY A 128 -0.23 -14.44 3.71
CA GLY A 128 -1.13 -14.97 4.72
C GLY A 128 -1.68 -13.92 5.68
N GLU A 129 -1.57 -12.64 5.36
CA GLU A 129 -2.12 -11.57 6.18
C GLU A 129 -3.64 -11.47 6.05
N ASN A 130 -4.33 -11.08 7.11
CA ASN A 130 -5.77 -10.95 7.13
C ASN A 130 -6.24 -9.61 6.56
N ALA A 131 -7.52 -9.55 6.18
CA ALA A 131 -8.11 -8.38 5.52
C ALA A 131 -8.12 -7.12 6.40
N VAL A 132 -8.25 -7.26 7.73
CA VAL A 132 -8.31 -6.13 8.66
C VAL A 132 -6.96 -5.43 8.73
N ASP A 133 -5.86 -6.19 8.81
CA ASP A 133 -4.52 -5.63 8.87
C ASP A 133 -4.13 -4.94 7.56
N ILE A 134 -4.46 -5.56 6.42
CA ILE A 134 -4.19 -4.99 5.09
C ILE A 134 -4.97 -3.66 4.92
N ALA A 135 -6.27 -3.66 5.21
CA ALA A 135 -7.10 -2.45 5.14
C ALA A 135 -6.68 -1.39 6.16
N GLY A 136 -6.26 -1.81 7.36
CA GLY A 136 -5.75 -0.94 8.42
C GLY A 136 -4.49 -0.18 7.99
N ARG A 137 -3.57 -0.85 7.28
CA ARG A 137 -2.36 -0.19 6.75
C ARG A 137 -2.66 0.80 5.62
N PHE A 138 -3.62 0.50 4.76
CA PHE A 138 -4.08 1.51 3.78
C PHE A 138 -4.73 2.71 4.48
N LYS A 139 -5.53 2.47 5.52
CA LYS A 139 -6.09 3.54 6.34
C LYS A 139 -4.97 4.41 6.93
N GLN A 140 -3.96 3.82 7.54
CA GLN A 140 -2.79 4.53 8.07
C GLN A 140 -2.05 5.32 6.99
N PHE A 141 -1.84 4.73 5.79
CA PHE A 141 -1.27 5.43 4.64
C PHE A 141 -2.08 6.70 4.31
N SER A 142 -3.39 6.55 4.17
CA SER A 142 -4.29 7.66 3.83
C SER A 142 -4.34 8.75 4.91
N GLU A 143 -4.26 8.38 6.19
CA GLU A 143 -4.21 9.30 7.32
C GLU A 143 -2.88 10.06 7.37
N ASN A 144 -1.76 9.38 7.11
CA ASN A 144 -0.45 10.03 6.99
C ASN A 144 -0.43 11.03 5.82
N VAL A 145 -1.03 10.67 4.66
CA VAL A 145 -1.18 11.61 3.55
C VAL A 145 -2.05 12.82 3.95
N ALA A 146 -3.17 12.60 4.61
CA ALA A 146 -4.04 13.70 5.04
C ALA A 146 -3.37 14.65 6.04
N LYS A 147 -2.47 14.13 6.85
CA LYS A 147 -1.69 14.93 7.82
C LYS A 147 -0.60 15.77 7.13
N GLU A 148 0.20 15.16 6.27
CA GLU A 148 1.37 15.81 5.65
C GLU A 148 0.99 16.58 4.36
N LEU A 149 -0.04 16.13 3.65
CA LEU A 149 -0.49 16.66 2.36
C LEU A 149 -2.02 16.82 2.34
N PRO A 150 -2.59 17.77 3.10
CA PRO A 150 -4.03 17.85 3.38
C PRO A 150 -4.91 18.08 2.13
N ASN A 151 -4.34 18.57 1.04
CA ASN A 151 -5.04 18.81 -0.22
C ASN A 151 -4.91 17.62 -1.22
N THR A 152 -4.18 16.58 -0.87
CA THR A 152 -3.97 15.41 -1.74
C THR A 152 -5.14 14.44 -1.61
N ARG A 153 -5.73 14.06 -2.75
CA ARG A 153 -6.77 13.03 -2.81
C ARG A 153 -6.15 11.65 -3.01
N VAL A 154 -6.67 10.64 -2.32
CA VAL A 154 -6.17 9.26 -2.41
C VAL A 154 -7.22 8.34 -3.00
N PHE A 155 -6.89 7.66 -4.10
CA PHE A 155 -7.75 6.68 -4.75
C PHE A 155 -7.14 5.28 -4.61
N TYR A 156 -7.88 4.39 -3.96
CA TYR A 156 -7.51 2.99 -3.88
C TYR A 156 -8.05 2.23 -5.08
N VAL A 157 -7.18 1.51 -5.76
CA VAL A 157 -7.57 0.56 -6.81
C VAL A 157 -7.68 -0.82 -6.18
N SER A 158 -8.78 -1.50 -6.39
CA SER A 158 -9.09 -2.80 -5.79
C SER A 158 -7.97 -3.82 -6.02
N ILE A 159 -7.68 -4.63 -5.01
CA ILE A 159 -6.87 -5.84 -5.21
C ILE A 159 -7.63 -6.72 -6.19
N ASN A 160 -6.97 -7.15 -7.26
CA ASN A 160 -7.55 -8.02 -8.26
C ASN A 160 -7.69 -9.46 -7.75
N ARG A 161 -8.80 -10.11 -8.10
CA ARG A 161 -9.03 -11.54 -7.92
C ARG A 161 -8.18 -12.33 -8.93
N ALA A 162 -6.86 -12.38 -8.71
CA ALA A 162 -5.99 -13.15 -9.58
C ALA A 162 -6.30 -14.64 -9.53
N PRO A 163 -6.36 -15.34 -10.68
CA PRO A 163 -6.59 -16.80 -10.70
C PRO A 163 -5.57 -17.58 -9.87
N GLN A 164 -4.32 -17.13 -9.82
CA GLN A 164 -3.26 -17.69 -8.98
C GLN A 164 -3.60 -17.69 -7.47
N LYS A 165 -4.52 -16.82 -7.03
CA LYS A 165 -4.93 -16.65 -5.63
C LYS A 165 -6.37 -17.06 -5.36
N MET A 166 -6.96 -17.92 -6.18
CA MET A 166 -8.37 -18.27 -6.06
C MET A 166 -8.76 -18.75 -4.66
N ALA A 167 -7.91 -19.53 -4.01
CA ALA A 167 -8.13 -20.01 -2.63
C ALA A 167 -8.11 -18.91 -1.54
N LYS A 168 -7.78 -17.68 -1.89
CA LYS A 168 -7.68 -16.50 -0.99
C LYS A 168 -8.56 -15.34 -1.46
N TRP A 169 -9.49 -15.56 -2.36
CA TRP A 169 -10.37 -14.50 -2.85
C TRP A 169 -11.27 -13.94 -1.75
N ASP A 170 -11.63 -14.73 -0.76
CA ASP A 170 -12.36 -14.30 0.43
C ASP A 170 -11.62 -13.18 1.19
N VAL A 171 -10.30 -13.31 1.35
CA VAL A 171 -9.45 -12.28 1.97
C VAL A 171 -9.34 -11.06 1.06
N VAL A 172 -9.21 -11.26 -0.26
CA VAL A 172 -9.21 -10.16 -1.26
C VAL A 172 -10.50 -9.37 -1.18
N ASP A 173 -11.64 -10.04 -1.21
CA ASP A 173 -12.97 -9.42 -1.20
C ASP A 173 -13.23 -8.69 0.11
N SER A 174 -12.89 -9.33 1.23
CA SER A 174 -13.01 -8.71 2.55
C SER A 174 -12.15 -7.45 2.66
N THR A 175 -10.91 -7.50 2.17
CA THR A 175 -10.01 -6.32 2.13
C THR A 175 -10.63 -5.21 1.29
N ASN A 176 -11.05 -5.53 0.06
CA ASN A 176 -11.65 -4.57 -0.85
C ASN A 176 -12.92 -3.94 -0.26
N ALA A 177 -13.76 -4.72 0.40
CA ALA A 177 -14.97 -4.21 1.05
C ALA A 177 -14.66 -3.26 2.23
N LEU A 178 -13.68 -3.60 3.07
CA LEU A 178 -13.25 -2.75 4.18
C LEU A 178 -12.68 -1.41 3.66
N VAL A 179 -11.80 -1.46 2.67
CA VAL A 179 -11.20 -0.27 2.06
C VAL A 179 -12.26 0.59 1.35
N LYS A 180 -13.15 -0.02 0.58
CA LYS A 180 -14.25 0.69 -0.09
C LYS A 180 -15.08 1.49 0.92
N ARG A 181 -15.49 0.86 2.03
CA ARG A 181 -16.26 1.53 3.11
C ARG A 181 -15.49 2.69 3.70
N TYR A 182 -14.19 2.53 3.96
CA TYR A 182 -13.33 3.60 4.46
C TYR A 182 -13.21 4.76 3.46
N CYS A 183 -13.05 4.46 2.17
CA CYS A 183 -12.95 5.49 1.13
C CYS A 183 -14.22 6.33 0.99
N LEU A 184 -15.40 5.72 1.15
CA LEU A 184 -16.69 6.41 1.01
C LEU A 184 -17.00 7.41 2.13
N ALA A 185 -16.23 7.42 3.22
CA ALA A 185 -16.45 8.31 4.36
C ALA A 185 -16.07 9.77 4.11
N THR A 186 -15.39 10.11 2.99
CA THR A 186 -14.97 11.48 2.66
C THR A 186 -14.72 11.66 1.17
N LYS A 187 -14.86 12.90 0.69
CA LYS A 187 -14.56 13.28 -0.70
C LYS A 187 -13.06 13.26 -1.03
N MET A 188 -12.20 13.24 -0.02
CA MET A 188 -10.73 13.20 -0.19
C MET A 188 -10.22 11.80 -0.56
N ARG A 189 -11.08 10.79 -0.52
CA ARG A 189 -10.75 9.40 -0.88
C ARG A 189 -11.71 8.87 -1.93
N GLY A 190 -11.20 7.93 -2.73
CA GLY A 190 -12.00 7.21 -3.71
C GLY A 190 -11.64 5.73 -3.75
N TYR A 191 -12.53 4.93 -4.28
CA TYR A 191 -12.34 3.51 -4.52
C TYR A 191 -12.65 3.20 -5.98
N ILE A 192 -11.74 2.54 -6.66
CA ILE A 192 -11.86 2.16 -8.08
C ILE A 192 -11.79 0.63 -8.17
N ASP A 193 -12.86 0.00 -8.63
CA ASP A 193 -12.90 -1.45 -8.80
C ASP A 193 -12.49 -1.85 -10.21
N VAL A 194 -11.35 -2.55 -10.31
CA VAL A 194 -10.85 -3.10 -11.58
C VAL A 194 -11.24 -4.56 -11.81
N ASN A 195 -11.87 -5.21 -10.82
CA ASN A 195 -12.27 -6.63 -10.99
C ASN A 195 -13.28 -6.85 -12.09
N PRO A 196 -14.30 -6.01 -12.31
CA PRO A 196 -15.31 -6.27 -13.35
C PRO A 196 -14.73 -6.46 -14.76
N VAL A 197 -13.63 -5.78 -15.10
CA VAL A 197 -13.01 -5.92 -16.44
C VAL A 197 -12.08 -7.13 -16.56
N LEU A 198 -11.82 -7.82 -15.46
CA LEU A 198 -10.97 -9.02 -15.41
C LEU A 198 -11.75 -10.33 -15.51
N PHE A 199 -13.08 -10.25 -15.60
CA PHE A 199 -13.98 -11.41 -15.68
C PHE A 199 -14.88 -11.32 -16.91
N ASP A 200 -15.21 -12.47 -17.47
CA ASP A 200 -16.20 -12.58 -18.54
C ASP A 200 -17.64 -12.51 -18.01
N LYS A 201 -18.63 -12.62 -18.91
CA LYS A 201 -20.04 -12.56 -18.57
C LYS A 201 -20.50 -13.74 -17.72
N GLU A 202 -19.80 -14.85 -17.78
CA GLU A 202 -20.04 -16.07 -17.00
C GLU A 202 -19.34 -16.02 -15.63
N GLY A 203 -18.63 -14.90 -15.30
CA GLY A 203 -17.92 -14.74 -14.04
C GLY A 203 -16.60 -15.52 -13.97
N LYS A 204 -16.03 -15.93 -15.10
CA LYS A 204 -14.73 -16.60 -15.17
C LYS A 204 -13.62 -15.59 -15.42
N PRO A 205 -12.42 -15.79 -14.83
CA PRO A 205 -11.29 -14.92 -15.12
C PRO A 205 -10.91 -14.91 -16.60
N ARG A 206 -10.72 -13.74 -17.16
CA ARG A 206 -10.25 -13.53 -18.55
C ARG A 206 -8.75 -13.82 -18.63
N LEU A 207 -8.41 -15.12 -18.80
CA LEU A 207 -7.03 -15.62 -18.75
C LEU A 207 -6.14 -15.01 -19.84
N GLU A 208 -6.71 -14.57 -20.96
CA GLU A 208 -5.99 -13.87 -22.03
C GLU A 208 -5.33 -12.56 -21.56
N LEU A 209 -5.85 -11.95 -20.47
CA LEU A 209 -5.28 -10.74 -19.87
C LEU A 209 -4.09 -11.01 -18.96
N TYR A 210 -3.90 -12.26 -18.54
CA TYR A 210 -2.86 -12.65 -17.59
C TYR A 210 -1.64 -13.25 -18.30
N ARG A 211 -0.49 -13.14 -17.66
CA ARG A 211 0.71 -13.92 -17.99
C ARG A 211 0.54 -15.37 -17.50
N ASP A 212 1.48 -16.22 -17.83
CA ASP A 212 1.46 -17.65 -17.49
C ASP A 212 1.38 -17.91 -15.99
N ASP A 213 1.89 -16.99 -15.17
CA ASP A 213 1.81 -17.03 -13.70
C ASP A 213 0.40 -16.77 -13.15
N LYS A 214 -0.58 -16.40 -14.01
CA LYS A 214 -1.97 -16.12 -13.67
C LYS A 214 -2.14 -15.07 -12.56
N LEU A 215 -1.14 -14.20 -12.40
CA LEU A 215 -1.08 -13.12 -11.43
C LEU A 215 -0.81 -11.78 -12.10
N HIS A 216 0.27 -11.70 -12.89
CA HIS A 216 0.66 -10.50 -13.58
C HIS A 216 -0.03 -10.37 -14.92
N PHE A 217 -0.12 -9.14 -15.41
CA PHE A 217 -0.90 -8.81 -16.59
C PHE A 217 -0.05 -8.66 -17.86
N LYS A 218 -0.69 -8.94 -19.00
CA LYS A 218 -0.26 -8.52 -20.32
C LYS A 218 -0.74 -7.10 -20.62
N ASP A 219 -0.20 -6.48 -21.65
CA ASP A 219 -0.53 -5.08 -22.01
C ASP A 219 -2.04 -4.83 -22.24
N PRO A 220 -2.84 -5.75 -22.83
CA PRO A 220 -4.29 -5.54 -22.96
C PRO A 220 -5.03 -5.29 -21.63
N ALA A 221 -4.59 -5.89 -20.53
CA ALA A 221 -5.20 -5.65 -19.23
C ALA A 221 -5.02 -4.19 -18.75
N TYR A 222 -3.90 -3.56 -19.09
CA TYR A 222 -3.67 -2.16 -18.74
C TYR A 222 -4.52 -1.19 -19.59
N VAL A 223 -4.93 -1.58 -20.78
CA VAL A 223 -5.94 -0.85 -21.56
C VAL A 223 -7.29 -0.89 -20.83
N GLU A 224 -7.70 -2.06 -20.36
CA GLU A 224 -8.93 -2.21 -19.55
C GLU A 224 -8.84 -1.39 -18.24
N PHE A 225 -7.69 -1.43 -17.55
CA PHE A 225 -7.49 -0.62 -16.35
C PHE A 225 -7.57 0.88 -16.65
N THR A 226 -7.01 1.32 -17.78
CA THR A 226 -7.12 2.72 -18.21
C THR A 226 -8.57 3.12 -18.40
N ALA A 227 -9.39 2.29 -19.04
CA ALA A 227 -10.80 2.57 -19.27
C ALA A 227 -11.60 2.73 -17.96
N VAL A 228 -11.18 2.05 -16.88
CA VAL A 228 -11.83 2.15 -15.56
C VAL A 228 -11.26 3.28 -14.72
N ILE A 229 -9.92 3.42 -14.67
CA ILE A 229 -9.23 4.32 -13.75
C ILE A 229 -9.25 5.76 -14.27
N LYS A 230 -8.91 5.97 -15.56
CA LYS A 230 -8.73 7.32 -16.12
C LYS A 230 -9.96 8.22 -15.98
N PRO A 231 -11.19 7.79 -16.30
CA PRO A 231 -12.37 8.66 -16.17
C PRO A 231 -12.60 9.13 -14.72
N VAL A 232 -12.33 8.27 -13.73
CA VAL A 232 -12.48 8.63 -12.31
C VAL A 232 -11.42 9.64 -11.89
N ILE A 233 -10.19 9.43 -12.29
CA ILE A 233 -9.07 10.32 -11.97
C ILE A 233 -9.20 11.65 -12.72
N GLU A 234 -9.62 11.64 -13.97
CA GLU A 234 -9.86 12.85 -14.77
C GLU A 234 -10.96 13.72 -14.17
N LYS A 235 -12.08 13.11 -13.76
CA LYS A 235 -13.12 13.82 -13.02
C LYS A 235 -12.58 14.44 -11.73
N ALA A 236 -11.77 13.68 -10.97
CA ALA A 236 -11.16 14.18 -9.75
C ALA A 236 -10.12 15.29 -10.00
N TRP A 237 -9.41 15.23 -11.12
CA TRP A 237 -8.41 16.21 -11.51
C TRP A 237 -8.99 17.58 -11.79
N TYR A 238 -10.13 17.65 -12.50
CA TYR A 238 -10.77 18.89 -12.89
C TYR A 238 -11.80 19.41 -11.86
N GLN A 239 -12.19 18.61 -10.87
CA GLN A 239 -13.00 19.08 -9.76
C GLN A 239 -12.18 20.02 -8.86
N LYS A 240 -12.72 21.23 -8.63
CA LYS A 240 -12.22 22.22 -7.66
C LYS A 240 -12.60 21.82 -6.24
#